data_353f3e01a5bd16546a14555883ec9521
#
_entry.id   353f3e01a5bd16546a14555883ec9521
#
_cell.length_a   1.000
_cell.length_b   1.000
_cell.length_c   1.000
_cell.angle_alpha   90.00
_cell.angle_beta   90.00
_cell.angle_gamma   90.00
#
_symmetry.space_group_name_H-M   'P 1'
#
loop_
_entity.id
_entity.type
_entity.pdbx_description
1 polymer ?
#
loop_
_entity_poly.entity_id
_entity_poly.type
_entity_poly.pdbx_seq_one_letter_code
_entity_poly.pdbx_strand_id
1 'polypeptide(L)'
;MGRLVFVSFGLLVVFLSLSGTGADFDCPSDWYAYDQHCYRIFNERMTWEDAEWFCTKQAKGGHLVSVKSAGEADFVAWMVTQNIQKPFYYVWIGLRVQNKEKQCNSKWSDGSSVSYDNLMDLYITKCSGLKKGTGFRKWFVVRCIEKNPFVCKFPPQC
;
A
#
# COMPACT_ATOMS: atom_id res chain seq x y z
N MET A 1 66.11 -6.30 -41.56
CA MET A 1 64.91 -5.45 -41.50
C MET A 1 63.76 -6.30 -41.03
N GLY A 2 63.54 -6.36 -39.73
CA GLY A 2 62.46 -7.12 -39.13
C GLY A 2 61.22 -6.23 -38.89
N ARG A 3 60.12 -6.56 -39.53
CA ARG A 3 58.83 -5.94 -39.28
C ARG A 3 58.16 -6.64 -38.07
N LEU A 4 58.09 -5.94 -36.96
CA LEU A 4 57.31 -6.36 -35.80
C LEU A 4 55.83 -6.12 -36.11
N VAL A 5 55.08 -7.22 -36.28
CA VAL A 5 53.62 -7.17 -36.36
C VAL A 5 53.06 -7.20 -34.96
N PHE A 6 52.53 -6.09 -34.50
CA PHE A 6 51.76 -6.05 -33.23
C PHE A 6 50.37 -6.61 -33.51
N VAL A 7 50.13 -7.84 -33.04
CA VAL A 7 48.79 -8.39 -32.97
C VAL A 7 48.10 -7.83 -31.75
N SER A 8 47.22 -6.88 -31.97
CA SER A 8 46.34 -6.35 -30.91
C SER A 8 45.26 -7.40 -30.59
N PHE A 9 45.41 -8.05 -29.44
CA PHE A 9 44.32 -8.86 -28.90
C PHE A 9 43.28 -7.92 -28.31
N GLY A 10 42.27 -7.61 -29.11
CA GLY A 10 41.08 -6.98 -28.64
C GLY A 10 40.36 -7.86 -27.64
N LEU A 11 40.40 -7.48 -26.35
CA LEU A 11 39.64 -8.14 -25.30
C LEU A 11 38.16 -7.80 -25.54
N LEU A 12 37.41 -8.74 -26.14
CA LEU A 12 35.97 -8.62 -26.27
C LEU A 12 35.34 -8.84 -24.89
N VAL A 13 35.09 -7.76 -24.13
CA VAL A 13 34.34 -7.83 -22.92
C VAL A 13 32.86 -8.00 -23.29
N VAL A 14 32.42 -9.25 -23.28
CA VAL A 14 30.99 -9.55 -23.39
C VAL A 14 30.35 -9.21 -22.05
N PHE A 15 29.69 -8.03 -21.99
CA PHE A 15 28.76 -7.75 -20.91
C PHE A 15 27.56 -8.69 -21.08
N LEU A 16 27.58 -9.82 -20.40
CA LEU A 16 26.40 -10.62 -20.16
C LEU A 16 25.50 -9.77 -19.25
N SER A 17 24.59 -9.02 -19.85
CA SER A 17 23.44 -8.48 -19.16
C SER A 17 22.66 -9.68 -18.67
N LEU A 18 22.86 -10.04 -17.40
CA LEU A 18 21.92 -10.89 -16.67
C LEU A 18 20.62 -10.09 -16.58
N SER A 19 19.82 -10.15 -17.64
CA SER A 19 18.41 -9.83 -17.57
C SER A 19 17.81 -10.85 -16.63
N GLY A 20 17.75 -10.49 -15.34
CA GLY A 20 16.97 -11.25 -14.39
C GLY A 20 15.54 -11.28 -14.93
N THR A 21 15.08 -12.45 -15.32
CA THR A 21 13.68 -12.74 -15.62
C THR A 21 12.91 -12.84 -14.30
N GLY A 22 12.98 -11.79 -13.48
CA GLY A 22 11.95 -11.48 -12.54
C GLY A 22 10.85 -10.80 -13.36
N ALA A 23 9.63 -11.31 -13.36
CA ALA A 23 8.51 -10.57 -13.91
C ALA A 23 8.51 -9.21 -13.20
N ASP A 24 8.89 -8.15 -13.93
CA ASP A 24 8.84 -6.79 -13.40
C ASP A 24 7.38 -6.53 -13.06
N PHE A 25 7.08 -6.49 -11.76
CA PHE A 25 5.75 -6.18 -11.27
C PHE A 25 5.55 -4.68 -11.38
N ASP A 26 4.88 -4.29 -12.45
CA ASP A 26 4.53 -2.90 -12.71
C ASP A 26 3.11 -2.61 -12.22
N CYS A 27 2.99 -1.58 -11.41
CA CYS A 27 1.70 -1.00 -11.08
C CYS A 27 1.20 -0.10 -12.22
N PRO A 28 -0.12 0.01 -12.42
CA PRO A 28 -0.69 0.99 -13.34
C PRO A 28 -0.20 2.40 -13.03
N SER A 29 -0.31 3.31 -14.01
CA SER A 29 -0.02 4.72 -13.83
C SER A 29 -0.74 5.29 -12.60
N ASP A 30 -0.08 6.14 -11.85
CA ASP A 30 -0.59 6.76 -10.61
C ASP A 30 -0.75 5.80 -9.41
N TRP A 31 -0.30 4.55 -9.52
CA TRP A 31 -0.21 3.61 -8.42
C TRP A 31 1.24 3.42 -7.99
N TYR A 32 1.46 3.31 -6.70
CA TYR A 32 2.78 3.11 -6.09
C TYR A 32 3.02 1.64 -5.81
N ALA A 33 4.18 1.14 -6.20
CA ALA A 33 4.60 -0.23 -5.93
C ALA A 33 5.30 -0.34 -4.57
N TYR A 34 4.92 -1.30 -3.75
CA TYR A 34 5.61 -1.69 -2.53
C TYR A 34 5.32 -3.15 -2.22
N ASP A 35 6.36 -3.93 -1.92
CA ASP A 35 6.28 -5.35 -1.55
C ASP A 35 5.27 -6.15 -2.41
N GLN A 36 5.45 -6.08 -3.73
CA GLN A 36 4.62 -6.76 -4.73
C GLN A 36 3.13 -6.38 -4.71
N HIS A 37 2.78 -5.21 -4.21
CA HIS A 37 1.43 -4.68 -4.24
C HIS A 37 1.41 -3.27 -4.81
N CYS A 38 0.25 -2.89 -5.33
CA CYS A 38 -0.01 -1.54 -5.80
C CYS A 38 -0.89 -0.78 -4.82
N TYR A 39 -0.55 0.46 -4.58
CA TYR A 39 -1.22 1.34 -3.62
C TYR A 39 -1.55 2.67 -4.27
N ARG A 40 -2.72 3.21 -3.94
CA ARG A 40 -3.09 4.57 -4.34
C ARG A 40 -3.98 5.22 -3.31
N ILE A 41 -3.73 6.52 -3.03
CA ILE A 41 -4.65 7.35 -2.27
C ILE A 41 -5.67 7.99 -3.23
N PHE A 42 -6.93 7.98 -2.82
CA PHE A 42 -8.03 8.68 -3.46
C PHE A 42 -8.47 9.82 -2.57
N ASN A 43 -8.49 11.03 -3.13
CA ASN A 43 -8.82 12.26 -2.40
C ASN A 43 -10.34 12.51 -2.33
N GLU A 44 -11.13 11.71 -3.03
CA GLU A 44 -12.59 11.70 -2.92
C GLU A 44 -13.01 11.29 -1.50
N ARG A 45 -14.06 11.90 -1.01
CA ARG A 45 -14.58 11.61 0.32
C ARG A 45 -15.73 10.63 0.24
N MET A 46 -15.52 9.44 0.78
CA MET A 46 -16.50 8.36 0.81
C MET A 46 -16.70 7.82 2.24
N THR A 47 -17.87 7.21 2.50
CA THR A 47 -18.03 6.37 3.69
C THR A 47 -17.08 5.18 3.59
N TRP A 48 -16.81 4.50 4.71
CA TRP A 48 -15.89 3.36 4.68
C TRP A 48 -16.39 2.24 3.74
N GLU A 49 -17.68 1.96 3.74
CA GLU A 49 -18.29 0.92 2.88
C GLU A 49 -18.22 1.28 1.40
N ASP A 50 -18.52 2.54 1.05
CA ASP A 50 -18.41 3.03 -0.34
C ASP A 50 -16.95 3.01 -0.82
N ALA A 51 -15.99 3.38 0.05
CA ALA A 51 -14.57 3.35 -0.25
C ALA A 51 -14.07 1.91 -0.47
N GLU A 52 -14.47 0.97 0.39
CA GLU A 52 -14.16 -0.45 0.21
C GLU A 52 -14.71 -0.97 -1.11
N TRP A 53 -15.99 -0.72 -1.38
CA TRP A 53 -16.61 -1.10 -2.65
C TRP A 53 -15.87 -0.47 -3.84
N PHE A 54 -15.50 0.80 -3.76
CA PHE A 54 -14.73 1.48 -4.80
C PHE A 54 -13.40 0.77 -5.06
N CYS A 55 -12.65 0.44 -3.99
CA CYS A 55 -11.37 -0.26 -4.11
C CYS A 55 -11.52 -1.63 -4.80
N THR A 56 -12.60 -2.38 -4.53
CA THR A 56 -12.84 -3.68 -5.18
C THR A 56 -13.07 -3.58 -6.69
N LYS A 57 -13.41 -2.39 -7.20
CA LYS A 57 -13.60 -2.14 -8.64
C LYS A 57 -12.33 -1.69 -9.36
N GLN A 58 -11.27 -1.35 -8.64
CA GLN A 58 -10.04 -0.87 -9.26
C GLN A 58 -9.25 -1.99 -9.93
N ALA A 59 -9.18 -3.15 -9.28
CA ALA A 59 -8.47 -4.33 -9.81
C ALA A 59 -8.96 -5.58 -9.08
N LYS A 60 -8.69 -6.75 -9.68
CA LYS A 60 -8.95 -8.04 -9.03
C LYS A 60 -8.20 -8.12 -7.70
N GLY A 61 -8.90 -8.43 -6.62
CA GLY A 61 -8.33 -8.46 -5.27
C GLY A 61 -8.06 -7.08 -4.68
N GLY A 62 -8.64 -6.02 -5.25
CA GLY A 62 -8.56 -4.67 -4.71
C GLY A 62 -9.42 -4.50 -3.46
N HIS A 63 -8.86 -3.86 -2.44
CA HIS A 63 -9.50 -3.56 -1.17
C HIS A 63 -8.93 -2.26 -0.58
N LEU A 64 -9.58 -1.72 0.43
CA LEU A 64 -8.94 -0.75 1.31
C LEU A 64 -7.64 -1.33 1.88
N VAL A 65 -6.62 -0.51 2.04
CA VAL A 65 -5.28 -0.96 2.41
C VAL A 65 -5.26 -1.75 3.72
N SER A 66 -4.67 -2.94 3.66
CA SER A 66 -4.23 -3.71 4.83
C SER A 66 -2.76 -3.40 5.11
N VAL A 67 -2.41 -3.20 6.38
CA VAL A 67 -1.04 -2.87 6.81
C VAL A 67 -0.52 -4.01 7.68
N LYS A 68 0.49 -4.71 7.20
CA LYS A 68 0.99 -5.97 7.78
C LYS A 68 2.35 -5.83 8.48
N SER A 69 3.01 -4.69 8.31
CA SER A 69 4.33 -4.43 8.90
C SER A 69 4.56 -2.95 9.19
N ALA A 70 5.55 -2.65 10.02
CA ALA A 70 5.99 -1.28 10.27
C ALA A 70 6.52 -0.60 9.00
N GLY A 71 7.25 -1.32 8.14
CA GLY A 71 7.75 -0.80 6.87
C GLY A 71 6.61 -0.43 5.92
N GLU A 72 5.58 -1.24 5.84
CA GLU A 72 4.38 -0.92 5.06
C GLU A 72 3.63 0.30 5.63
N ALA A 73 3.53 0.40 6.96
CA ALA A 73 2.93 1.57 7.62
C ALA A 73 3.68 2.86 7.28
N ASP A 74 5.00 2.83 7.29
CA ASP A 74 5.85 3.97 6.93
C ASP A 74 5.69 4.36 5.46
N PHE A 75 5.65 3.37 4.57
CA PHE A 75 5.41 3.60 3.14
C PHE A 75 4.03 4.22 2.89
N VAL A 76 2.97 3.69 3.48
CA VAL A 76 1.61 4.22 3.33
C VAL A 76 1.53 5.65 3.87
N ALA A 77 2.12 5.92 5.04
CA ALA A 77 2.16 7.26 5.63
C ALA A 77 2.89 8.26 4.74
N TRP A 78 4.02 7.86 4.17
CA TRP A 78 4.77 8.67 3.20
C TRP A 78 3.92 8.96 1.96
N MET A 79 3.34 7.93 1.34
CA MET A 79 2.52 8.07 0.12
C MET A 79 1.32 8.99 0.36
N VAL A 80 0.62 8.84 1.49
CA VAL A 80 -0.50 9.71 1.87
C VAL A 80 -0.02 11.15 2.01
N THR A 81 1.08 11.38 2.72
CA THR A 81 1.63 12.72 2.94
C THR A 81 2.00 13.44 1.63
N GLN A 82 2.54 12.70 0.66
CA GLN A 82 2.94 13.27 -0.64
C GLN A 82 1.74 13.59 -1.55
N ASN A 83 0.64 12.87 -1.41
CA ASN A 83 -0.44 12.90 -2.41
C ASN A 83 -1.78 13.44 -1.88
N ILE A 84 -1.90 13.70 -0.58
CA ILE A 84 -3.14 14.26 -0.03
C ILE A 84 -3.25 15.75 -0.41
N GLN A 85 -4.35 16.09 -1.09
CA GLN A 85 -4.53 17.44 -1.66
C GLN A 85 -5.16 18.43 -0.67
N LYS A 86 -5.88 17.95 0.33
CA LYS A 86 -6.59 18.77 1.31
C LYS A 86 -6.27 18.32 2.74
N PRO A 87 -6.37 19.20 3.73
CA PRO A 87 -6.06 18.88 5.13
C PRO A 87 -7.20 18.05 5.76
N PHE A 88 -7.30 16.77 5.41
CA PHE A 88 -8.21 15.84 6.06
C PHE A 88 -7.63 15.34 7.39
N TYR A 89 -8.50 15.07 8.36
CA TYR A 89 -8.08 14.54 9.65
C TYR A 89 -7.79 13.05 9.61
N TYR A 90 -8.58 12.30 8.82
CA TYR A 90 -8.47 10.85 8.69
C TYR A 90 -8.42 10.42 7.23
N VAL A 91 -7.76 9.29 7.00
CA VAL A 91 -7.71 8.56 5.71
C VAL A 91 -8.08 7.11 5.99
N TRP A 92 -9.10 6.59 5.34
CA TRP A 92 -9.58 5.23 5.56
C TRP A 92 -8.53 4.16 5.23
N ILE A 93 -8.46 3.15 6.09
CA ILE A 93 -7.77 1.89 5.88
C ILE A 93 -8.76 0.73 6.04
N GLY A 94 -8.37 -0.47 5.60
CA GLY A 94 -9.26 -1.63 5.51
C GLY A 94 -9.58 -2.34 6.82
N LEU A 95 -9.36 -1.72 7.96
CA LEU A 95 -9.66 -2.34 9.24
C LEU A 95 -11.03 -1.88 9.76
N ARG A 96 -11.90 -2.86 10.00
CA ARG A 96 -13.20 -2.67 10.65
C ARG A 96 -13.26 -3.51 11.92
N VAL A 97 -13.43 -2.85 13.05
CA VAL A 97 -13.55 -3.50 14.36
C VAL A 97 -15.03 -3.76 14.65
N GLN A 98 -15.43 -5.00 14.78
CA GLN A 98 -16.84 -5.38 14.90
C GLN A 98 -17.30 -5.72 16.32
N ASN A 99 -16.41 -5.95 17.30
CA ASN A 99 -16.85 -6.26 18.68
C ASN A 99 -15.73 -6.18 19.71
N LYS A 100 -16.09 -5.77 20.95
CA LYS A 100 -15.20 -5.66 22.11
C LYS A 100 -14.57 -7.00 22.55
N GLU A 101 -15.25 -8.11 22.34
CA GLU A 101 -14.89 -9.41 22.93
C GLU A 101 -13.98 -10.28 22.05
N LYS A 102 -13.74 -9.90 20.81
CA LYS A 102 -13.01 -10.73 19.84
C LYS A 102 -11.89 -9.98 19.10
N GLN A 103 -11.03 -9.30 19.85
CA GLN A 103 -9.82 -8.69 19.28
C GLN A 103 -8.96 -9.69 18.49
N CYS A 104 -8.93 -10.97 18.94
CA CYS A 104 -8.15 -12.02 18.28
C CYS A 104 -8.66 -12.41 16.88
N ASN A 105 -9.82 -11.90 16.45
CA ASN A 105 -10.44 -12.24 15.17
C ASN A 105 -10.63 -11.04 14.23
N SER A 106 -10.02 -9.89 14.53
CA SER A 106 -10.06 -8.75 13.61
C SER A 106 -9.36 -9.10 12.29
N LYS A 107 -10.03 -8.82 11.19
CA LYS A 107 -9.50 -9.02 9.84
C LYS A 107 -9.52 -7.73 9.07
N TRP A 108 -8.56 -7.60 8.18
CA TRP A 108 -8.60 -6.59 7.15
C TRP A 108 -9.73 -6.86 6.15
N SER A 109 -10.15 -5.87 5.41
CA SER A 109 -11.19 -6.02 4.39
C SER A 109 -10.78 -6.98 3.27
N ASP A 110 -9.48 -7.16 3.03
CA ASP A 110 -8.93 -8.17 2.12
C ASP A 110 -8.93 -9.60 2.69
N GLY A 111 -9.45 -9.80 3.91
CA GLY A 111 -9.53 -11.08 4.60
C GLY A 111 -8.27 -11.50 5.36
N SER A 112 -7.17 -10.75 5.25
CA SER A 112 -5.94 -11.06 5.97
C SER A 112 -6.06 -10.80 7.46
N SER A 113 -5.27 -11.54 8.27
CA SER A 113 -5.24 -11.38 9.72
C SER A 113 -4.50 -10.10 10.11
N VAL A 114 -4.92 -9.48 11.21
CA VAL A 114 -4.23 -8.33 11.81
C VAL A 114 -3.01 -8.85 12.55
N SER A 115 -1.85 -8.79 11.92
CA SER A 115 -0.55 -9.19 12.49
C SER A 115 0.29 -8.03 13.00
N TYR A 116 0.00 -6.84 12.53
CA TYR A 116 0.59 -5.59 12.97
C TYR A 116 -0.52 -4.68 13.48
N ASP A 117 -0.46 -4.27 14.72
CA ASP A 117 -1.47 -3.46 15.37
C ASP A 117 -0.88 -2.09 15.78
N ASN A 118 -1.50 -1.05 15.32
CA ASN A 118 -1.16 0.33 15.64
C ASN A 118 -2.40 1.13 16.04
N LEU A 119 -3.43 0.43 16.52
CA LEU A 119 -4.71 0.99 16.93
C LEU A 119 -4.60 1.60 18.31
N MET A 120 -5.05 2.85 18.45
CA MET A 120 -4.94 3.62 19.70
C MET A 120 -6.18 3.55 20.58
N ASP A 121 -7.34 3.04 20.08
CA ASP A 121 -8.58 3.02 20.85
C ASP A 121 -9.58 1.97 20.35
N LEU A 122 -10.24 1.29 21.26
CA LEU A 122 -11.06 0.11 20.99
C LEU A 122 -12.46 0.23 21.59
N TYR A 123 -13.39 0.87 20.93
CA TYR A 123 -14.78 0.82 21.35
C TYR A 123 -15.80 0.91 20.20
N ILE A 124 -16.70 -0.10 20.10
CA ILE A 124 -17.91 -0.17 19.25
C ILE A 124 -17.61 -0.44 17.76
N THR A 125 -18.59 -0.96 17.01
CA THR A 125 -18.48 -1.18 15.55
C THR A 125 -18.00 0.09 14.85
N LYS A 126 -16.75 0.15 14.54
CA LYS A 126 -16.10 1.32 14.00
C LYS A 126 -15.09 0.93 12.93
N CYS A 127 -14.86 1.85 12.03
CA CYS A 127 -13.88 1.74 10.99
C CYS A 127 -12.59 2.44 11.41
N SER A 128 -11.49 2.10 10.81
CA SER A 128 -10.20 2.68 11.17
C SER A 128 -9.66 3.59 10.09
N GLY A 129 -9.08 4.69 10.53
CA GLY A 129 -8.42 5.67 9.68
C GLY A 129 -7.06 6.08 10.21
N LEU A 130 -6.16 6.39 9.30
CA LEU A 130 -4.87 7.02 9.61
C LEU A 130 -5.11 8.46 10.05
N LYS A 131 -4.54 8.87 11.17
CA LYS A 131 -4.73 10.23 11.71
C LYS A 131 -3.63 11.18 11.27
N LYS A 132 -4.01 12.31 10.70
CA LYS A 132 -3.09 13.36 10.25
C LYS A 132 -2.14 13.85 11.35
N GLY A 133 -2.63 14.12 12.55
CA GLY A 133 -1.83 14.61 13.67
C GLY A 133 -0.70 13.67 14.13
N THR A 134 -0.67 12.44 13.62
CA THR A 134 0.40 11.44 13.85
C THR A 134 1.29 11.24 12.63
N GLY A 135 1.20 12.11 11.61
CA GLY A 135 1.84 11.92 10.32
C GLY A 135 1.29 10.70 9.55
N PHE A 136 0.02 10.38 9.73
CA PHE A 136 -0.66 9.22 9.15
C PHE A 136 -0.06 7.87 9.56
N ARG A 137 0.62 7.79 10.71
CA ARG A 137 1.25 6.56 11.19
C ARG A 137 0.40 5.76 12.16
N LYS A 138 -0.49 6.43 12.92
CA LYS A 138 -1.36 5.80 13.92
C LYS A 138 -2.78 5.64 13.40
N TRP A 139 -3.41 4.54 13.79
CA TRP A 139 -4.78 4.21 13.43
C TRP A 139 -5.72 4.64 14.54
N PHE A 140 -6.79 5.28 14.13
CA PHE A 140 -7.84 5.74 15.04
C PHE A 140 -9.18 5.20 14.61
N VAL A 141 -10.01 5.01 15.58
CA VAL A 141 -11.37 4.54 15.40
C VAL A 141 -12.26 5.70 15.01
N VAL A 142 -12.94 5.56 13.87
CA VAL A 142 -13.79 6.59 13.27
C VAL A 142 -15.13 5.98 12.90
N ARG A 143 -16.21 6.75 13.00
CA ARG A 143 -17.54 6.26 12.60
C ARG A 143 -17.55 5.95 11.10
N CYS A 144 -18.01 4.75 10.72
CA CYS A 144 -17.96 4.26 9.34
C CYS A 144 -18.74 5.13 8.34
N ILE A 145 -19.73 5.88 8.82
CA ILE A 145 -20.56 6.79 8.00
C ILE A 145 -19.89 8.14 7.69
N GLU A 146 -18.79 8.45 8.34
CA GLU A 146 -18.03 9.66 8.02
C GLU A 146 -17.42 9.54 6.63
N LYS A 147 -17.26 10.67 5.95
CA LYS A 147 -16.69 10.71 4.60
C LYS A 147 -15.25 11.16 4.67
N ASN A 148 -14.32 10.27 4.31
CA ASN A 148 -12.90 10.53 4.31
C ASN A 148 -12.25 10.07 2.99
N PRO A 149 -11.07 10.62 2.63
CA PRO A 149 -10.20 10.03 1.64
C PRO A 149 -9.79 8.62 2.06
N PHE A 150 -9.25 7.83 1.15
CA PHE A 150 -8.95 6.43 1.41
C PHE A 150 -7.79 5.90 0.57
N VAL A 151 -7.16 4.84 1.04
CA VAL A 151 -6.09 4.15 0.34
C VAL A 151 -6.58 2.78 -0.12
N CYS A 152 -6.50 2.53 -1.43
CA CYS A 152 -6.69 1.21 -2.01
C CYS A 152 -5.35 0.47 -2.17
N LYS A 153 -5.42 -0.84 -2.07
CA LYS A 153 -4.32 -1.77 -2.30
C LYS A 153 -4.83 -2.96 -3.11
N PHE A 154 -4.05 -3.45 -4.06
CA PHE A 154 -4.32 -4.71 -4.73
C PHE A 154 -3.04 -5.53 -4.93
N PRO A 155 -3.16 -6.89 -4.99
CA PRO A 155 -2.03 -7.77 -5.25
C PRO A 155 -1.61 -7.70 -6.72
N PRO A 156 -0.45 -8.31 -7.09
CA PRO A 156 -0.03 -8.42 -8.47
C PRO A 156 -1.12 -9.01 -9.36
N GLN A 157 -1.22 -8.49 -10.57
CA GLN A 157 -2.09 -9.06 -11.61
C GLN A 157 -1.22 -10.00 -12.47
N CYS A 158 -1.57 -11.26 -12.51
CA CYS A 158 -0.94 -12.25 -13.38
C CYS A 158 -1.57 -12.21 -14.77
#